data_fe7077006ab173b5361b35aa552c305e
#
_entry.id   fe7077006ab173b5361b35aa552c305e
#
_cell.length_a   1.000
_cell.length_b   1.000
_cell.length_c   1.000
_cell.angle_alpha   90.00
_cell.angle_beta   90.00
_cell.angle_gamma   90.00
#
_symmetry.space_group_name_H-M   'P 1'
#
loop_
_entity.id
_entity.type
_entity.pdbx_description
1 polymer ?
#
loop_
_entity_poly.entity_id
_entity_poly.type
_entity_poly.pdbx_seq_one_letter_code
_entity_poly.pdbx_strand_id
1 'polypeptide(L)'
;MTKEEILKKMTLEEKVAFCSGEDFWHTKKVAAANLQPIMVADGPHGLRKQENTADMLGLNESVLATSFPTAVSTACSFDENLLEQMGEALGKEAKNNEVSVILGPGVNVKRNALCGRNFEYFSEDPYLAGKLGASFVRGVQKNGIGTSVKHFALNNQEYKRFSSDSIADERTIREIYLAPFERVIKEAKPDTVMCAYNKINGTYCSENKWLLTDVLREEWGFQGVVVTDWGAMNSKIESFKAGCDLSMPGGSAYMEKETVEAVKTGTLLETDIDKSVLRILDLVQKKQKTFQDFILPTKEEKEKVLEEHYQLAKKIAIESA
;
A
#
# COMPACT_ATOMS: atom_id res chain seq x y z
N MET A 1 12.24 17.26 -15.38
CA MET A 1 11.15 18.19 -14.96
C MET A 1 10.85 17.93 -13.50
N THR A 2 10.64 19.00 -12.71
CA THR A 2 10.16 18.87 -11.33
C THR A 2 8.68 18.47 -11.32
N LYS A 3 8.19 17.93 -10.21
CA LYS A 3 6.76 17.56 -10.09
C LYS A 3 5.84 18.76 -10.20
N GLU A 4 6.27 19.94 -9.78
CA GLU A 4 5.53 21.20 -9.91
C GLU A 4 5.45 21.68 -11.38
N GLU A 5 6.51 21.48 -12.15
CA GLU A 5 6.50 21.77 -13.59
C GLU A 5 5.57 20.82 -14.35
N ILE A 6 5.53 19.55 -13.93
CA ILE A 6 4.62 18.55 -14.51
C ILE A 6 3.17 18.92 -14.20
N LEU A 7 2.87 19.17 -12.92
CA LEU A 7 1.54 19.55 -12.45
C LEU A 7 0.96 20.74 -13.26
N LYS A 8 1.78 21.78 -13.51
CA LYS A 8 1.38 22.96 -14.27
C LYS A 8 1.02 22.67 -15.74
N LYS A 9 1.46 21.55 -16.31
CA LYS A 9 1.17 21.14 -17.67
C LYS A 9 -0.06 20.25 -17.80
N MET A 10 -0.55 19.72 -16.68
CA MET A 10 -1.72 18.83 -16.66
C MET A 10 -3.01 19.64 -16.65
N THR A 11 -3.95 19.23 -17.49
CA THR A 11 -5.35 19.71 -17.40
C THR A 11 -6.02 19.15 -16.15
N LEU A 12 -7.15 19.74 -15.76
CA LEU A 12 -7.93 19.25 -14.62
C LEU A 12 -8.36 17.78 -14.83
N GLU A 13 -8.80 17.46 -16.04
CA GLU A 13 -9.20 16.09 -16.41
C GLU A 13 -8.04 15.09 -16.28
N GLU A 14 -6.83 15.48 -16.71
CA GLU A 14 -5.62 14.67 -16.57
C GLU A 14 -5.23 14.48 -15.10
N LYS A 15 -5.32 15.51 -14.28
CA LYS A 15 -5.07 15.44 -12.82
C LYS A 15 -6.02 14.46 -12.15
N VAL A 16 -7.31 14.59 -12.41
CA VAL A 16 -8.35 13.71 -11.84
C VAL A 16 -8.14 12.25 -12.29
N ALA A 17 -7.85 12.04 -13.58
CA ALA A 17 -7.60 10.71 -14.11
C ALA A 17 -6.31 10.09 -13.54
N PHE A 18 -5.23 10.87 -13.36
CA PHE A 18 -3.96 10.41 -12.83
C PHE A 18 -4.05 9.88 -11.39
N CYS A 19 -5.02 10.34 -10.62
CA CYS A 19 -5.33 9.82 -9.28
C CYS A 19 -6.15 8.52 -9.29
N SER A 20 -6.07 7.75 -10.38
CA SER A 20 -6.64 6.40 -10.52
C SER A 20 -5.63 5.48 -11.17
N GLY A 21 -5.73 4.16 -10.92
CA GLY A 21 -4.93 3.18 -11.63
C GLY A 21 -5.19 3.18 -13.13
N GLU A 22 -4.20 2.74 -13.92
CA GLU A 22 -4.33 2.47 -15.35
C GLU A 22 -5.05 1.14 -15.57
N ASP A 23 -4.63 0.14 -14.81
CA ASP A 23 -5.16 -1.20 -14.80
C ASP A 23 -5.19 -1.78 -13.37
N PHE A 24 -5.23 -3.09 -13.25
CA PHE A 24 -5.33 -3.76 -11.95
C PHE A 24 -4.11 -3.54 -11.05
N TRP A 25 -2.90 -3.29 -11.62
CA TRP A 25 -1.65 -3.21 -10.88
C TRP A 25 -0.81 -1.98 -11.17
N HIS A 26 -1.16 -1.16 -12.15
CA HIS A 26 -0.31 -0.04 -12.56
C HIS A 26 -0.95 1.32 -12.28
N THR A 27 -0.09 2.28 -11.93
CA THR A 27 -0.45 3.69 -11.97
C THR A 27 -0.55 4.17 -13.41
N LYS A 28 -1.20 5.31 -13.66
CA LYS A 28 -1.23 5.90 -15.01
C LYS A 28 0.10 6.52 -15.40
N LYS A 29 0.40 6.47 -16.69
CA LYS A 29 1.52 7.22 -17.30
C LYS A 29 1.23 8.72 -17.31
N VAL A 30 2.28 9.53 -17.31
CA VAL A 30 2.18 10.98 -17.54
C VAL A 30 2.89 11.32 -18.84
N ALA A 31 2.14 11.41 -19.93
CA ALA A 31 2.67 11.65 -21.27
C ALA A 31 3.48 12.96 -21.37
N ALA A 32 2.98 14.05 -20.75
CA ALA A 32 3.62 15.36 -20.74
C ALA A 32 5.03 15.38 -20.12
N ALA A 33 5.38 14.37 -19.32
CA ALA A 33 6.68 14.24 -18.64
C ALA A 33 7.45 12.97 -19.03
N ASN A 34 6.92 12.17 -19.95
CA ASN A 34 7.46 10.82 -20.28
C ASN A 34 7.66 9.93 -19.04
N LEU A 35 6.81 10.09 -18.01
CA LEU A 35 6.82 9.23 -16.84
C LEU A 35 6.02 7.96 -17.13
N GLN A 36 6.69 6.81 -17.01
CA GLN A 36 6.07 5.50 -17.19
C GLN A 36 5.27 5.11 -15.94
N PRO A 37 4.27 4.22 -16.09
CA PRO A 37 3.57 3.63 -14.95
C PRO A 37 4.55 2.93 -14.00
N ILE A 38 4.19 2.86 -12.73
CA ILE A 38 4.85 1.97 -11.79
C ILE A 38 3.91 0.82 -11.44
N MET A 39 4.48 -0.37 -11.23
CA MET A 39 3.73 -1.54 -10.82
C MET A 39 3.68 -1.66 -9.30
N VAL A 40 2.49 -1.92 -8.77
CA VAL A 40 2.28 -2.36 -7.40
C VAL A 40 1.85 -3.83 -7.43
N ALA A 41 2.23 -4.63 -6.44
CA ALA A 41 1.84 -6.05 -6.40
C ALA A 41 1.54 -6.50 -4.98
N ASP A 42 0.62 -7.43 -4.85
CA ASP A 42 0.32 -8.09 -3.59
C ASP A 42 1.43 -9.11 -3.24
N GLY A 43 1.36 -9.65 -2.03
CA GLY A 43 2.23 -10.73 -1.58
C GLY A 43 3.22 -10.35 -0.48
N PRO A 44 2.75 -9.96 0.72
CA PRO A 44 3.64 -9.69 1.87
C PRO A 44 4.35 -10.94 2.42
N HIS A 45 3.95 -12.13 1.96
CA HIS A 45 4.57 -13.41 2.35
C HIS A 45 5.15 -14.19 1.15
N GLY A 46 5.24 -13.54 0.00
CA GLY A 46 5.72 -14.05 -1.27
C GLY A 46 5.15 -13.23 -2.41
N LEU A 47 6.00 -12.74 -3.28
CA LEU A 47 5.59 -11.85 -4.38
C LEU A 47 4.50 -12.51 -5.22
N ARG A 48 3.38 -11.82 -5.40
CA ARG A 48 2.27 -12.26 -6.24
C ARG A 48 2.16 -11.37 -7.48
N LYS A 49 3.05 -11.57 -8.44
CA LYS A 49 2.99 -10.92 -9.74
C LYS A 49 2.48 -11.90 -10.78
N GLN A 50 1.40 -11.54 -11.49
CA GLN A 50 0.93 -12.31 -12.65
C GLN A 50 1.76 -11.95 -13.89
N GLU A 51 2.08 -12.95 -14.72
CA GLU A 51 2.96 -12.76 -15.89
C GLU A 51 2.28 -12.01 -17.03
N ASN A 52 0.98 -12.23 -17.19
CA ASN A 52 0.17 -11.68 -18.27
C ASN A 52 -0.92 -10.75 -17.75
N THR A 53 -2.09 -10.78 -18.37
CA THR A 53 -3.24 -9.98 -17.94
C THR A 53 -3.65 -10.35 -16.53
N ALA A 54 -3.72 -9.36 -15.65
CA ALA A 54 -4.18 -9.55 -14.29
C ALA A 54 -5.65 -10.02 -14.26
N ASP A 55 -5.94 -10.97 -13.39
CA ASP A 55 -7.30 -11.39 -13.08
C ASP A 55 -7.59 -11.25 -11.58
N MET A 56 -8.86 -11.03 -11.23
CA MET A 56 -9.29 -10.88 -9.84
C MET A 56 -9.30 -12.20 -9.07
N LEU A 57 -9.27 -13.33 -9.76
CA LEU A 57 -9.41 -14.68 -9.19
C LEU A 57 -8.06 -15.36 -8.97
N GLY A 58 -6.95 -14.83 -9.57
CA GLY A 58 -5.63 -15.42 -9.49
C GLY A 58 -5.53 -16.75 -10.26
N LEU A 59 -6.26 -16.87 -11.36
CA LEU A 59 -6.25 -18.06 -12.22
C LEU A 59 -5.11 -18.05 -13.22
N ASN A 60 -4.61 -16.86 -13.58
CA ASN A 60 -3.47 -16.72 -14.48
C ASN A 60 -2.17 -17.06 -13.76
N GLU A 61 -1.21 -17.57 -14.54
CA GLU A 61 0.12 -17.91 -14.04
C GLU A 61 0.81 -16.70 -13.40
N SER A 62 1.49 -16.96 -12.30
CA SER A 62 2.29 -15.99 -11.57
C SER A 62 3.77 -16.31 -11.71
N VAL A 63 4.62 -15.30 -11.62
CA VAL A 63 6.06 -15.49 -11.54
C VAL A 63 6.42 -16.39 -10.36
N LEU A 64 7.47 -17.19 -10.51
CA LEU A 64 8.01 -17.96 -9.40
C LEU A 64 8.56 -16.99 -8.33
N ALA A 65 8.18 -17.23 -7.09
CA ALA A 65 8.59 -16.44 -5.94
C ALA A 65 8.71 -17.32 -4.70
N THR A 66 9.49 -16.87 -3.72
CA THR A 66 9.63 -17.57 -2.45
C THR A 66 8.35 -17.42 -1.63
N SER A 67 7.80 -18.54 -1.16
CA SER A 67 6.71 -18.57 -0.18
C SER A 67 7.31 -18.54 1.23
N PHE A 68 7.30 -17.36 1.85
CA PHE A 68 7.68 -17.20 3.25
C PHE A 68 6.54 -17.61 4.19
N PRO A 69 6.82 -17.95 5.46
CA PRO A 69 5.78 -18.14 6.45
C PRO A 69 4.90 -16.90 6.60
N THR A 70 3.63 -17.11 6.90
CA THR A 70 2.66 -16.02 7.07
C THR A 70 2.98 -15.13 8.26
N ALA A 71 2.43 -13.91 8.31
CA ALA A 71 2.68 -12.96 9.39
C ALA A 71 2.33 -13.53 10.78
N VAL A 72 1.25 -14.32 10.87
CA VAL A 72 0.87 -14.98 12.11
C VAL A 72 1.95 -15.95 12.62
N SER A 73 2.64 -16.64 11.71
CA SER A 73 3.75 -17.53 12.06
C SER A 73 5.01 -16.72 12.37
N THR A 74 5.44 -15.83 11.48
CA THR A 74 6.66 -15.06 11.68
C THR A 74 6.65 -14.20 12.94
N ALA A 75 5.47 -13.76 13.39
CA ALA A 75 5.32 -13.02 14.64
C ALA A 75 5.67 -13.85 15.89
N CYS A 76 5.57 -15.18 15.82
CA CYS A 76 5.94 -16.07 16.94
C CYS A 76 7.46 -16.08 17.19
N SER A 77 8.27 -15.64 16.25
CA SER A 77 9.71 -15.47 16.46
C SER A 77 10.06 -14.34 17.43
N PHE A 78 9.21 -13.32 17.55
CA PHE A 78 9.47 -12.06 18.25
C PHE A 78 10.78 -11.37 17.82
N ASP A 79 11.30 -11.69 16.63
CA ASP A 79 12.60 -11.23 16.15
C ASP A 79 12.45 -10.18 15.02
N GLU A 80 12.76 -8.93 15.37
CA GLU A 80 12.75 -7.81 14.42
C GLU A 80 13.78 -7.99 13.28
N ASN A 81 14.96 -8.59 13.56
CA ASN A 81 15.98 -8.78 12.54
C ASN A 81 15.57 -9.84 11.51
N LEU A 82 14.87 -10.88 11.97
CA LEU A 82 14.35 -11.92 11.10
C LEU A 82 13.32 -11.36 10.12
N LEU A 83 12.42 -10.50 10.60
CA LEU A 83 11.44 -9.81 9.75
C LEU A 83 12.10 -8.82 8.78
N GLU A 84 13.17 -8.15 9.18
CA GLU A 84 13.93 -7.27 8.28
C GLU A 84 14.64 -8.05 7.18
N GLN A 85 15.24 -9.22 7.49
CA GLN A 85 15.82 -10.13 6.49
C GLN A 85 14.76 -10.65 5.51
N MET A 86 13.59 -11.05 5.99
CA MET A 86 12.46 -11.44 5.15
C MET A 86 12.04 -10.31 4.21
N GLY A 87 11.89 -9.09 4.75
CA GLY A 87 11.55 -7.91 3.97
C GLY A 87 12.60 -7.61 2.88
N GLU A 88 13.90 -7.73 3.20
CA GLU A 88 14.98 -7.52 2.25
C GLU A 88 14.94 -8.54 1.11
N ALA A 89 14.69 -9.82 1.43
CA ALA A 89 14.54 -10.87 0.43
C ALA A 89 13.35 -10.59 -0.51
N LEU A 90 12.18 -10.26 0.05
CA LEU A 90 11.01 -9.89 -0.74
C LEU A 90 11.25 -8.65 -1.61
N GLY A 91 11.91 -7.64 -1.07
CA GLY A 91 12.28 -6.44 -1.83
C GLY A 91 13.22 -6.77 -3.00
N LYS A 92 14.16 -7.69 -2.83
CA LYS A 92 15.05 -8.18 -3.91
C LYS A 92 14.26 -8.92 -5.00
N GLU A 93 13.34 -9.81 -4.63
CA GLU A 93 12.48 -10.50 -5.60
C GLU A 93 11.55 -9.53 -6.35
N ALA A 94 10.96 -8.56 -5.64
CA ALA A 94 10.13 -7.52 -6.24
C ALA A 94 10.93 -6.70 -7.27
N LYS A 95 12.15 -6.28 -6.93
CA LYS A 95 13.04 -5.55 -7.84
C LYS A 95 13.39 -6.37 -9.07
N ASN A 96 13.75 -7.65 -8.89
CA ASN A 96 14.06 -8.58 -9.98
C ASN A 96 12.88 -8.84 -10.92
N ASN A 97 11.67 -8.52 -10.48
CA ASN A 97 10.44 -8.66 -11.25
C ASN A 97 9.77 -7.30 -11.56
N GLU A 98 10.51 -6.19 -11.49
CA GLU A 98 10.05 -4.84 -11.85
C GLU A 98 8.82 -4.35 -11.07
N VAL A 99 8.61 -4.87 -9.86
CA VAL A 99 7.57 -4.39 -8.95
C VAL A 99 8.12 -3.25 -8.11
N SER A 100 7.44 -2.13 -8.15
CA SER A 100 7.86 -0.88 -7.49
C SER A 100 7.39 -0.75 -6.05
N VAL A 101 6.23 -1.33 -5.71
CA VAL A 101 5.64 -1.28 -4.37
C VAL A 101 5.02 -2.63 -4.02
N ILE A 102 5.37 -3.17 -2.86
CA ILE A 102 4.70 -4.35 -2.29
C ILE A 102 3.52 -3.87 -1.41
N LEU A 103 2.33 -4.46 -1.64
CA LEU A 103 1.12 -4.17 -0.88
C LEU A 103 1.14 -4.94 0.45
N GLY A 104 1.85 -4.40 1.39
CA GLY A 104 2.08 -4.93 2.73
C GLY A 104 3.08 -4.09 3.52
N PRO A 105 3.29 -4.41 4.79
CA PRO A 105 2.66 -5.49 5.56
C PRO A 105 1.25 -5.15 6.05
N GLY A 106 0.48 -6.18 6.40
CA GLY A 106 -0.76 -6.03 7.17
C GLY A 106 -0.44 -5.94 8.67
N VAL A 107 -0.91 -4.86 9.33
CA VAL A 107 -0.62 -4.61 10.75
C VAL A 107 -1.86 -4.45 11.61
N ASN A 108 -3.04 -4.81 11.09
CA ASN A 108 -4.26 -4.75 11.88
C ASN A 108 -4.19 -5.71 13.08
N VAL A 109 -4.75 -5.27 14.20
CA VAL A 109 -4.79 -6.05 15.44
C VAL A 109 -5.75 -7.24 15.27
N LYS A 110 -5.32 -8.42 15.68
CA LYS A 110 -6.16 -9.64 15.70
C LYS A 110 -7.13 -9.61 16.88
N ARG A 111 -8.28 -9.00 16.69
CA ARG A 111 -9.30 -8.89 17.75
C ARG A 111 -10.15 -10.16 17.89
N ASN A 112 -10.45 -10.82 16.78
CA ASN A 112 -11.31 -11.99 16.74
C ASN A 112 -10.63 -13.13 15.99
N ALA A 113 -10.56 -14.31 16.59
CA ALA A 113 -9.96 -15.50 15.98
C ALA A 113 -10.63 -15.92 14.67
N LEU A 114 -11.90 -15.57 14.45
CA LEU A 114 -12.66 -15.89 13.25
C LEU A 114 -12.45 -14.89 12.10
N CYS A 115 -11.62 -13.86 12.25
CA CYS A 115 -11.30 -12.97 11.15
C CYS A 115 -10.53 -13.72 10.06
N GLY A 116 -11.08 -13.76 8.83
CA GLY A 116 -10.55 -14.52 7.71
C GLY A 116 -9.17 -14.06 7.22
N ARG A 117 -8.70 -12.87 7.66
CA ARG A 117 -7.39 -12.31 7.29
C ARG A 117 -6.35 -12.34 8.41
N ASN A 118 -6.62 -13.05 9.51
CA ASN A 118 -5.67 -13.16 10.61
C ASN A 118 -4.32 -13.78 10.22
N PHE A 119 -4.27 -14.58 9.14
CA PHE A 119 -3.02 -15.16 8.66
C PHE A 119 -1.99 -14.11 8.21
N GLU A 120 -2.46 -12.97 7.69
CA GLU A 120 -1.59 -11.91 7.17
C GLU A 120 -1.30 -10.78 8.18
N TYR A 121 -1.88 -10.83 9.37
CA TYR A 121 -1.63 -9.90 10.46
C TYR A 121 -0.70 -10.50 11.51
N PHE A 122 0.18 -9.68 12.10
CA PHE A 122 1.21 -10.17 13.02
C PHE A 122 0.64 -10.61 14.37
N SER A 123 -0.04 -9.74 15.10
CA SER A 123 -0.36 -9.97 16.50
C SER A 123 -1.70 -9.33 16.93
N GLU A 124 -2.21 -9.76 18.08
CA GLU A 124 -3.22 -9.04 18.85
C GLU A 124 -2.61 -7.88 19.65
N ASP A 125 -1.31 -7.96 19.97
CA ASP A 125 -0.56 -6.88 20.61
C ASP A 125 -0.19 -5.80 19.59
N PRO A 126 -0.69 -4.56 19.74
CA PRO A 126 -0.39 -3.47 18.82
C PRO A 126 1.09 -3.05 18.84
N TYR A 127 1.79 -3.24 19.96
CA TYR A 127 3.21 -2.95 20.04
C TYR A 127 4.02 -3.91 19.17
N LEU A 128 3.83 -5.22 19.34
CA LEU A 128 4.51 -6.26 18.58
C LEU A 128 4.20 -6.13 17.07
N ALA A 129 2.92 -5.95 16.71
CA ALA A 129 2.51 -5.78 15.33
C ALA A 129 3.21 -4.57 14.68
N GLY A 130 3.33 -3.46 15.39
CA GLY A 130 4.00 -2.27 14.92
C GLY A 130 5.51 -2.46 14.75
N LYS A 131 6.19 -3.13 15.71
CA LYS A 131 7.64 -3.40 15.66
C LYS A 131 8.02 -4.30 14.49
N LEU A 132 7.32 -5.43 14.35
CA LEU A 132 7.57 -6.37 13.26
C LEU A 132 7.19 -5.77 11.89
N GLY A 133 6.09 -5.02 11.83
CA GLY A 133 5.70 -4.29 10.63
C GLY A 133 6.75 -3.26 10.20
N ALA A 134 7.31 -2.50 11.14
CA ALA A 134 8.36 -1.53 10.86
C ALA A 134 9.64 -2.21 10.34
N SER A 135 10.02 -3.34 10.92
CA SER A 135 11.19 -4.12 10.49
C SER A 135 11.01 -4.67 9.08
N PHE A 136 9.85 -5.22 8.76
CA PHE A 136 9.51 -5.65 7.41
C PHE A 136 9.64 -4.51 6.39
N VAL A 137 9.06 -3.34 6.71
CA VAL A 137 9.13 -2.15 5.84
C VAL A 137 10.57 -1.73 5.59
N ARG A 138 11.39 -1.63 6.64
CA ARG A 138 12.82 -1.30 6.50
C ARG A 138 13.53 -2.28 5.56
N GLY A 139 13.29 -3.59 5.74
CA GLY A 139 13.88 -4.62 4.90
C GLY A 139 13.53 -4.45 3.43
N VAL A 140 12.26 -4.35 3.08
CA VAL A 140 11.81 -4.16 1.69
C VAL A 140 12.43 -2.91 1.07
N GLN A 141 12.43 -1.80 1.81
CA GLN A 141 12.88 -0.50 1.32
C GLN A 141 14.40 -0.41 1.10
N LYS A 142 15.23 -1.31 1.67
CA LYS A 142 16.67 -1.40 1.36
C LYS A 142 16.96 -1.60 -0.13
N ASN A 143 16.03 -2.23 -0.86
CA ASN A 143 16.15 -2.45 -2.29
C ASN A 143 15.62 -1.29 -3.15
N GLY A 144 15.17 -0.20 -2.53
CA GLY A 144 14.48 0.90 -3.20
C GLY A 144 13.01 0.61 -3.54
N ILE A 145 12.52 -0.58 -3.20
CA ILE A 145 11.12 -0.97 -3.38
C ILE A 145 10.26 -0.34 -2.28
N GLY A 146 9.08 0.14 -2.63
CA GLY A 146 8.13 0.71 -1.68
C GLY A 146 7.30 -0.35 -0.97
N THR A 147 6.63 0.09 0.09
CA THR A 147 5.66 -0.70 0.82
C THR A 147 4.35 0.05 0.97
N SER A 148 3.25 -0.68 1.10
CA SER A 148 1.93 -0.13 1.40
C SER A 148 1.39 -0.76 2.66
N VAL A 149 1.55 -0.07 3.79
CA VAL A 149 1.07 -0.59 5.07
C VAL A 149 -0.44 -0.63 5.08
N LYS A 150 -1.03 -1.77 5.47
CA LYS A 150 -2.46 -2.05 5.32
C LYS A 150 -3.07 -2.76 6.53
N HIS A 151 -4.37 -2.68 6.73
CA HIS A 151 -5.38 -1.84 6.05
C HIS A 151 -5.79 -0.74 7.02
N PHE A 152 -5.60 0.50 6.66
CA PHE A 152 -5.76 1.68 7.53
C PHE A 152 -7.19 2.21 7.48
N ALA A 153 -8.04 1.95 8.51
CA ALA A 153 -7.75 1.28 9.74
C ALA A 153 -8.97 0.46 10.21
N LEU A 154 -8.83 -0.24 11.33
CA LEU A 154 -9.88 -1.03 11.98
C LEU A 154 -10.50 -2.13 11.09
N ASN A 155 -9.74 -2.70 10.15
CA ASN A 155 -10.18 -3.86 9.39
C ASN A 155 -9.92 -5.16 10.18
N ASN A 156 -10.76 -5.43 11.18
CA ASN A 156 -10.58 -6.52 12.14
C ASN A 156 -11.57 -7.67 11.95
N GLN A 157 -12.35 -7.64 10.87
CA GLN A 157 -13.31 -8.66 10.43
C GLN A 157 -13.59 -8.50 8.94
N GLU A 158 -14.05 -9.57 8.26
CA GLU A 158 -14.26 -9.59 6.81
C GLU A 158 -15.74 -9.67 6.40
N TYR A 159 -16.64 -9.94 7.36
CA TYR A 159 -18.06 -10.02 7.05
C TYR A 159 -18.60 -8.65 6.61
N LYS A 160 -19.15 -8.60 5.40
CA LYS A 160 -19.64 -7.35 4.79
C LYS A 160 -18.63 -6.19 4.83
N ARG A 161 -17.33 -6.47 4.64
CA ARG A 161 -16.23 -5.50 4.80
C ARG A 161 -16.41 -4.20 4.00
N PHE A 162 -17.10 -4.23 2.85
CA PHE A 162 -17.39 -3.06 2.03
C PHE A 162 -18.47 -2.13 2.62
N SER A 163 -19.19 -2.54 3.65
CA SER A 163 -20.28 -1.77 4.24
C SER A 163 -20.29 -1.78 5.76
N SER A 164 -19.43 -2.58 6.38
CA SER A 164 -19.34 -2.67 7.84
C SER A 164 -18.83 -1.34 8.44
N ASP A 165 -19.27 -1.08 9.67
CA ASP A 165 -18.85 0.09 10.44
C ASP A 165 -18.19 -0.36 11.75
N SER A 166 -16.94 0.04 11.96
CA SER A 166 -16.20 -0.21 13.18
C SER A 166 -16.45 0.93 14.15
N ILE A 167 -17.26 0.66 15.18
CA ILE A 167 -17.62 1.65 16.20
C ILE A 167 -16.69 1.53 17.40
N ALA A 168 -15.97 2.58 17.72
CA ALA A 168 -15.12 2.68 18.90
C ALA A 168 -14.89 4.13 19.31
N ASP A 169 -14.60 4.36 20.58
CA ASP A 169 -14.18 5.68 21.07
C ASP A 169 -12.75 6.02 20.60
N GLU A 170 -12.41 7.29 20.60
CA GLU A 170 -11.15 7.79 20.08
C GLU A 170 -9.93 7.20 20.83
N ARG A 171 -10.01 7.03 22.14
CA ARG A 171 -8.92 6.46 22.93
C ARG A 171 -8.64 5.03 22.50
N THR A 172 -9.68 4.21 22.39
CA THR A 172 -9.58 2.83 21.90
C THR A 172 -8.99 2.78 20.49
N ILE A 173 -9.45 3.65 19.60
CA ILE A 173 -8.93 3.74 18.23
C ILE A 173 -7.44 4.04 18.25
N ARG A 174 -6.99 5.05 19.00
CA ARG A 174 -5.59 5.49 19.03
C ARG A 174 -4.67 4.50 19.73
N GLU A 175 -5.03 4.02 20.90
CA GLU A 175 -4.14 3.19 21.75
C GLU A 175 -4.01 1.75 21.25
N ILE A 176 -5.04 1.22 20.55
CA ILE A 176 -5.07 -0.16 20.10
C ILE A 176 -4.95 -0.27 18.57
N TYR A 177 -5.90 0.33 17.83
CA TYR A 177 -6.03 0.06 16.40
C TYR A 177 -5.12 0.89 15.51
N LEU A 178 -4.78 2.11 15.92
CA LEU A 178 -3.86 2.99 15.19
C LEU A 178 -2.41 2.83 15.65
N ALA A 179 -2.17 2.36 16.86
CA ALA A 179 -0.83 2.26 17.43
C ALA A 179 0.20 1.47 16.57
N PRO A 180 -0.15 0.30 15.95
CA PRO A 180 0.79 -0.37 15.07
C PRO A 180 1.11 0.44 13.81
N PHE A 181 0.14 1.14 13.24
CA PHE A 181 0.35 2.03 12.07
C PHE A 181 1.23 3.21 12.43
N GLU A 182 0.95 3.90 13.54
CA GLU A 182 1.75 5.03 14.01
C GLU A 182 3.23 4.65 14.13
N ARG A 183 3.49 3.49 14.73
CA ARG A 183 4.86 2.98 14.90
C ARG A 183 5.53 2.74 13.55
N VAL A 184 4.87 2.04 12.63
CA VAL A 184 5.43 1.79 11.29
C VAL A 184 5.70 3.09 10.55
N ILE A 185 4.77 4.04 10.58
CA ILE A 185 4.93 5.35 9.92
C ILE A 185 6.14 6.11 10.48
N LYS A 186 6.26 6.18 11.81
CA LYS A 186 7.32 6.95 12.45
C LYS A 186 8.70 6.27 12.36
N GLU A 187 8.76 4.94 12.53
CA GLU A 187 10.02 4.20 12.59
C GLU A 187 10.56 3.77 11.21
N ALA A 188 9.68 3.49 10.24
CA ALA A 188 10.09 2.92 8.95
C ALA A 188 9.74 3.78 7.72
N LYS A 189 8.85 4.76 7.85
CA LYS A 189 8.49 5.73 6.79
C LYS A 189 8.13 5.05 5.47
N PRO A 190 7.05 4.24 5.42
CA PRO A 190 6.61 3.56 4.21
C PRO A 190 6.26 4.57 3.11
N ASP A 191 6.43 4.17 1.84
CA ASP A 191 6.10 5.04 0.70
C ASP A 191 4.60 5.24 0.53
N THR A 192 3.79 4.24 0.90
CA THR A 192 2.33 4.32 0.80
C THR A 192 1.64 3.71 2.00
N VAL A 193 0.39 4.10 2.22
CA VAL A 193 -0.54 3.52 3.18
C VAL A 193 -1.83 3.16 2.44
N MET A 194 -2.34 1.96 2.65
CA MET A 194 -3.58 1.51 2.04
C MET A 194 -4.74 1.67 3.01
N CYS A 195 -5.74 2.50 2.65
CA CYS A 195 -6.95 2.64 3.45
C CYS A 195 -7.85 1.40 3.35
N ALA A 196 -8.56 1.09 4.43
CA ALA A 196 -9.43 -0.07 4.52
C ALA A 196 -10.79 0.16 3.84
N TYR A 197 -11.53 -0.94 3.60
CA TYR A 197 -12.88 -0.90 3.02
C TYR A 197 -13.96 -0.35 3.96
N ASN A 198 -13.83 -0.63 5.25
CA ASN A 198 -14.86 -0.39 6.25
C ASN A 198 -15.01 1.09 6.60
N LYS A 199 -16.12 1.37 7.27
CA LYS A 199 -16.33 2.66 7.96
C LYS A 199 -15.70 2.63 9.35
N ILE A 200 -15.41 3.80 9.86
CA ILE A 200 -15.10 4.08 11.27
C ILE A 200 -16.08 5.15 11.75
N ASN A 201 -16.91 4.81 12.73
CA ASN A 201 -17.90 5.73 13.30
C ASN A 201 -18.75 6.44 12.21
N GLY A 202 -19.24 5.67 11.24
CA GLY A 202 -20.12 6.15 10.17
C GLY A 202 -19.42 6.63 8.89
N THR A 203 -18.10 6.88 8.89
CA THR A 203 -17.38 7.43 7.73
C THR A 203 -16.44 6.39 7.14
N TYR A 204 -16.47 6.17 5.81
CA TYR A 204 -15.54 5.28 5.13
C TYR A 204 -14.09 5.70 5.34
N CYS A 205 -13.17 4.74 5.48
CA CYS A 205 -11.75 5.06 5.71
C CYS A 205 -11.16 5.93 4.61
N SER A 206 -11.55 5.73 3.34
CA SER A 206 -11.11 6.55 2.21
C SER A 206 -11.63 8.00 2.24
N GLU A 207 -12.70 8.27 3.00
CA GLU A 207 -13.38 9.56 3.08
C GLU A 207 -13.23 10.23 4.47
N ASN A 208 -12.43 9.63 5.34
CA ASN A 208 -12.30 10.05 6.73
C ASN A 208 -11.15 11.06 6.88
N LYS A 209 -11.48 12.36 6.85
CA LYS A 209 -10.50 13.45 6.99
C LYS A 209 -9.74 13.36 8.31
N TRP A 210 -10.41 13.07 9.41
CA TRP A 210 -9.75 12.91 10.70
C TRP A 210 -8.67 11.82 10.64
N LEU A 211 -8.99 10.67 10.03
CA LEU A 211 -8.06 9.55 9.91
C LEU A 211 -6.88 9.88 8.98
N LEU A 212 -7.17 10.36 7.75
CA LEU A 212 -6.19 10.47 6.67
C LEU A 212 -5.40 11.78 6.70
N THR A 213 -6.02 12.88 7.16
CA THR A 213 -5.36 14.17 7.22
C THR A 213 -4.90 14.48 8.63
N ASP A 214 -5.83 14.59 9.58
CA ASP A 214 -5.51 15.12 10.90
C ASP A 214 -4.55 14.18 11.65
N VAL A 215 -4.85 12.87 11.69
CA VAL A 215 -3.99 11.87 12.37
C VAL A 215 -2.78 11.48 11.51
N LEU A 216 -3.03 10.93 10.31
CA LEU A 216 -1.94 10.33 9.53
C LEU A 216 -0.91 11.37 9.05
N ARG A 217 -1.37 12.52 8.53
CA ARG A 217 -0.49 13.52 7.91
C ARG A 217 -0.02 14.59 8.89
N GLU A 218 -0.95 15.19 9.65
CA GLU A 218 -0.60 16.32 10.52
C GLU A 218 0.07 15.86 11.81
N GLU A 219 -0.48 14.86 12.50
CA GLU A 219 0.10 14.37 13.75
C GLU A 219 1.31 13.45 13.55
N TRP A 220 1.24 12.50 12.58
CA TRP A 220 2.32 11.54 12.38
C TRP A 220 3.33 11.94 11.31
N GLY A 221 3.04 12.98 10.53
CA GLY A 221 3.95 13.54 9.53
C GLY A 221 4.10 12.70 8.27
N PHE A 222 3.12 11.85 7.92
CA PHE A 222 3.17 11.02 6.73
C PHE A 222 3.14 11.85 5.45
N GLN A 223 4.13 11.70 4.58
CA GLN A 223 4.28 12.45 3.34
C GLN A 223 3.99 11.61 2.08
N GLY A 224 3.81 10.31 2.24
CA GLY A 224 3.60 9.37 1.13
C GLY A 224 2.18 9.38 0.55
N VAL A 225 1.92 8.43 -0.33
CA VAL A 225 0.63 8.26 -1.00
C VAL A 225 -0.33 7.43 -0.15
N VAL A 226 -1.56 7.91 0.03
CA VAL A 226 -2.66 7.09 0.51
C VAL A 226 -3.36 6.46 -0.68
N VAL A 227 -3.29 5.14 -0.78
CA VAL A 227 -3.97 4.34 -1.81
C VAL A 227 -5.20 3.65 -1.23
N THR A 228 -6.25 3.49 -2.02
CA THR A 228 -7.39 2.67 -1.60
C THR A 228 -7.04 1.18 -1.60
N ASP A 229 -7.67 0.38 -0.74
CA ASP A 229 -7.84 -1.03 -1.07
C ASP A 229 -8.67 -1.15 -2.36
N TRP A 230 -8.58 -2.29 -3.07
CA TRP A 230 -9.09 -2.45 -4.43
C TRP A 230 -10.60 -2.30 -4.49
N GLY A 231 -11.06 -1.16 -5.03
CA GLY A 231 -12.47 -0.80 -5.09
C GLY A 231 -13.05 -0.18 -3.81
N ALA A 232 -12.21 0.26 -2.87
CA ALA A 232 -12.65 0.86 -1.61
C ALA A 232 -13.09 2.34 -1.72
N MET A 233 -13.00 2.96 -2.89
CA MET A 233 -13.43 4.35 -3.08
C MET A 233 -14.93 4.41 -3.37
N ASN A 234 -15.70 5.06 -2.49
CA ASN A 234 -17.13 5.27 -2.68
C ASN A 234 -17.44 6.64 -3.29
N SER A 235 -16.80 7.71 -2.80
CA SER A 235 -16.87 9.06 -3.36
C SER A 235 -15.45 9.59 -3.61
N LYS A 236 -15.13 9.89 -4.87
CA LYS A 236 -13.82 10.46 -5.22
C LYS A 236 -13.69 11.89 -4.71
N ILE A 237 -14.78 12.64 -4.66
CA ILE A 237 -14.84 14.01 -4.14
C ILE A 237 -14.51 14.03 -2.66
N GLU A 238 -15.21 13.23 -1.85
CA GLU A 238 -14.98 13.19 -0.39
C GLU A 238 -13.60 12.57 -0.07
N SER A 239 -13.13 11.62 -0.88
CA SER A 239 -11.80 11.05 -0.74
C SER A 239 -10.69 12.08 -0.93
N PHE A 240 -10.77 12.96 -1.93
CA PHE A 240 -9.81 14.06 -2.11
C PHE A 240 -9.84 15.04 -0.93
N LYS A 241 -11.04 15.43 -0.46
CA LYS A 241 -11.18 16.29 0.73
C LYS A 241 -10.55 15.67 1.98
N ALA A 242 -10.63 14.34 2.09
CA ALA A 242 -10.07 13.59 3.21
C ALA A 242 -8.55 13.36 3.11
N GLY A 243 -7.95 13.48 1.91
CA GLY A 243 -6.53 13.25 1.69
C GLY A 243 -6.17 11.84 1.22
N CYS A 244 -7.12 11.09 0.64
CA CYS A 244 -6.89 9.86 -0.11
C CYS A 244 -6.44 10.23 -1.52
N ASP A 245 -5.32 9.68 -1.98
CA ASP A 245 -4.64 10.15 -3.20
C ASP A 245 -4.92 9.31 -4.44
N LEU A 246 -4.90 7.98 -4.31
CA LEU A 246 -4.90 7.05 -5.44
C LEU A 246 -6.00 6.00 -5.31
N SER A 247 -6.90 5.94 -6.29
CA SER A 247 -7.92 4.90 -6.40
C SER A 247 -7.41 3.71 -7.20
N MET A 248 -7.44 2.51 -6.62
CA MET A 248 -7.11 1.25 -7.30
C MET A 248 -8.33 0.32 -7.33
N PRO A 249 -8.48 -0.54 -8.34
CA PRO A 249 -7.54 -0.89 -9.42
C PRO A 249 -7.64 0.01 -10.66
N GLY A 250 -8.46 1.01 -10.68
CA GLY A 250 -8.63 1.91 -11.81
C GLY A 250 -9.70 2.95 -11.55
N GLY A 251 -9.88 3.86 -12.49
CA GLY A 251 -10.87 4.92 -12.41
C GLY A 251 -12.25 4.49 -12.91
N SER A 252 -13.27 5.13 -12.37
CA SER A 252 -14.59 5.15 -12.94
C SER A 252 -14.76 6.42 -13.75
N ALA A 253 -15.02 6.31 -15.06
CA ALA A 253 -15.28 7.47 -15.91
C ALA A 253 -16.42 8.35 -15.37
N TYR A 254 -17.40 7.74 -14.71
CA TYR A 254 -18.47 8.47 -14.03
C TYR A 254 -17.94 9.31 -12.87
N MET A 255 -17.17 8.71 -11.95
CA MET A 255 -16.58 9.42 -10.81
C MET A 255 -15.58 10.49 -11.24
N GLU A 256 -14.80 10.25 -12.30
CA GLU A 256 -13.86 11.22 -12.85
C GLU A 256 -14.60 12.46 -13.37
N LYS A 257 -15.67 12.25 -14.16
CA LYS A 257 -16.51 13.35 -14.68
C LYS A 257 -17.20 14.13 -13.54
N GLU A 258 -17.76 13.44 -12.55
CA GLU A 258 -18.39 14.04 -11.38
C GLU A 258 -17.37 14.89 -10.59
N THR A 259 -16.14 14.41 -10.45
CA THR A 259 -15.07 15.12 -9.74
C THR A 259 -14.66 16.40 -10.49
N VAL A 260 -14.53 16.34 -11.81
CA VAL A 260 -14.24 17.53 -12.65
C VAL A 260 -15.35 18.57 -12.51
N GLU A 261 -16.61 18.13 -12.52
CA GLU A 261 -17.76 19.06 -12.35
C GLU A 261 -17.79 19.65 -10.93
N ALA A 262 -17.43 18.87 -9.90
CA ALA A 262 -17.34 19.38 -8.52
C ALA A 262 -16.30 20.50 -8.38
N VAL A 263 -15.20 20.45 -9.12
CA VAL A 263 -14.21 21.53 -9.14
C VAL A 263 -14.79 22.77 -9.86
N LYS A 264 -15.42 22.58 -11.03
CA LYS A 264 -16.03 23.69 -11.80
C LYS A 264 -17.12 24.42 -11.02
N THR A 265 -17.86 23.71 -10.17
CA THR A 265 -18.92 24.28 -9.31
C THR A 265 -18.41 24.78 -7.96
N GLY A 266 -17.13 24.60 -7.63
CA GLY A 266 -16.52 25.02 -6.38
C GLY A 266 -16.85 24.12 -5.17
N THR A 267 -17.43 22.93 -5.39
CA THR A 267 -17.73 21.95 -4.35
C THR A 267 -16.46 21.22 -3.87
N LEU A 268 -15.46 21.10 -4.76
CA LEU A 268 -14.12 20.58 -4.47
C LEU A 268 -13.09 21.61 -4.89
N LEU A 269 -12.02 21.80 -4.11
CA LEU A 269 -10.93 22.68 -4.50
C LEU A 269 -9.94 21.90 -5.39
N GLU A 270 -9.54 22.51 -6.51
CA GLU A 270 -8.51 21.91 -7.38
C GLU A 270 -7.20 21.67 -6.62
N THR A 271 -6.89 22.52 -5.62
CA THR A 271 -5.72 22.34 -4.76
C THR A 271 -5.71 21.05 -3.96
N ASP A 272 -6.86 20.44 -3.66
CA ASP A 272 -6.90 19.15 -2.97
C ASP A 272 -6.51 18.00 -3.93
N ILE A 273 -6.88 18.12 -5.21
CA ILE A 273 -6.42 17.21 -6.27
C ILE A 273 -4.93 17.41 -6.52
N ASP A 274 -4.46 18.66 -6.60
CA ASP A 274 -3.05 19.00 -6.82
C ASP A 274 -2.13 18.38 -5.76
N LYS A 275 -2.53 18.38 -4.48
CA LYS A 275 -1.80 17.72 -3.40
C LYS A 275 -1.63 16.23 -3.67
N SER A 276 -2.69 15.55 -4.10
CA SER A 276 -2.67 14.13 -4.42
C SER A 276 -1.80 13.83 -5.63
N VAL A 277 -1.93 14.61 -6.71
CA VAL A 277 -1.10 14.51 -7.90
C VAL A 277 0.38 14.66 -7.55
N LEU A 278 0.75 15.66 -6.74
CA LEU A 278 2.15 15.88 -6.33
C LEU A 278 2.74 14.72 -5.56
N ARG A 279 1.96 14.07 -4.68
CA ARG A 279 2.41 12.88 -3.92
C ARG A 279 2.61 11.67 -4.83
N ILE A 280 1.68 11.45 -5.76
CA ILE A 280 1.79 10.34 -6.73
C ILE A 280 2.98 10.59 -7.67
N LEU A 281 3.19 11.82 -8.17
CA LEU A 281 4.36 12.16 -8.97
C LEU A 281 5.67 11.91 -8.22
N ASP A 282 5.73 12.28 -6.95
CA ASP A 282 6.91 12.04 -6.09
C ASP A 282 7.21 10.54 -5.97
N LEU A 283 6.19 9.73 -5.70
CA LEU A 283 6.29 8.28 -5.65
C LEU A 283 6.79 7.71 -6.98
N VAL A 284 6.15 8.07 -8.10
CA VAL A 284 6.50 7.56 -9.43
C VAL A 284 7.94 7.93 -9.79
N GLN A 285 8.33 9.20 -9.61
CA GLN A 285 9.71 9.65 -9.89
C GLN A 285 10.74 8.93 -9.01
N LYS A 286 10.45 8.75 -7.72
CA LYS A 286 11.30 8.01 -6.79
C LYS A 286 11.49 6.56 -7.24
N LYS A 287 10.41 5.89 -7.62
CA LYS A 287 10.48 4.48 -8.05
C LYS A 287 11.16 4.31 -9.41
N GLN A 288 10.93 5.20 -10.37
CA GLN A 288 11.65 5.15 -11.65
C GLN A 288 13.17 5.29 -11.48
N LYS A 289 13.64 6.12 -10.55
CA LYS A 289 15.07 6.21 -10.21
C LYS A 289 15.64 4.88 -9.72
N THR A 290 14.86 4.09 -9.00
CA THR A 290 15.28 2.76 -8.52
C THR A 290 15.61 1.80 -9.66
N PHE A 291 14.95 1.96 -10.81
CA PHE A 291 15.13 1.09 -11.98
C PHE A 291 15.95 1.71 -13.10
N GLN A 292 16.34 2.99 -13.01
CA GLN A 292 16.99 3.73 -14.10
C GLN A 292 18.23 3.03 -14.65
N ASP A 293 19.10 2.52 -13.78
CA ASP A 293 20.34 1.84 -14.14
C ASP A 293 20.31 0.36 -13.71
N PHE A 294 19.13 -0.16 -13.41
CA PHE A 294 18.98 -1.54 -12.95
C PHE A 294 18.95 -2.49 -14.15
N ILE A 295 19.89 -3.42 -14.16
CA ILE A 295 19.94 -4.49 -15.16
C ILE A 295 19.15 -5.67 -14.63
N LEU A 296 18.13 -6.08 -15.38
CA LEU A 296 17.31 -7.24 -15.00
C LEU A 296 18.20 -8.50 -14.98
N PRO A 297 18.15 -9.28 -13.90
CA PRO A 297 18.88 -10.52 -13.81
C PRO A 297 18.39 -11.57 -14.83
N THR A 298 19.28 -12.43 -15.27
CA THR A 298 18.95 -13.60 -16.08
C THR A 298 18.06 -14.56 -15.32
N LYS A 299 17.48 -15.53 -16.03
CA LYS A 299 16.66 -16.57 -15.39
C LYS A 299 17.46 -17.36 -14.36
N GLU A 300 18.69 -17.75 -14.69
CA GLU A 300 19.59 -18.49 -13.80
C GLU A 300 19.94 -17.69 -12.53
N GLU A 301 20.15 -16.38 -12.66
CA GLU A 301 20.41 -15.51 -11.51
C GLU A 301 19.18 -15.38 -10.62
N LYS A 302 17.97 -15.29 -11.20
CA LYS A 302 16.72 -15.31 -10.43
C LYS A 302 16.52 -16.63 -9.69
N GLU A 303 16.76 -17.77 -10.34
CA GLU A 303 16.65 -19.11 -9.74
C GLU A 303 17.61 -19.27 -8.55
N LYS A 304 18.85 -18.77 -8.68
CA LYS A 304 19.80 -18.76 -7.57
C LYS A 304 19.33 -17.93 -6.38
N VAL A 305 18.75 -16.77 -6.63
CA VAL A 305 18.15 -15.91 -5.57
C VAL A 305 17.01 -16.66 -4.87
N LEU A 306 16.14 -17.35 -5.62
CA LEU A 306 15.04 -18.12 -5.04
C LEU A 306 15.54 -19.26 -4.15
N GLU A 307 16.63 -19.96 -4.54
CA GLU A 307 17.23 -21.01 -3.70
C GLU A 307 17.78 -20.43 -2.38
N GLU A 308 18.49 -19.30 -2.43
CA GLU A 308 18.98 -18.61 -1.23
C GLU A 308 17.80 -18.19 -0.32
N HIS A 309 16.73 -17.66 -0.90
CA HIS A 309 15.55 -17.23 -0.16
C HIS A 309 14.72 -18.41 0.37
N TYR A 310 14.71 -19.55 -0.31
CA TYR A 310 14.11 -20.78 0.21
C TYR A 310 14.78 -21.22 1.52
N GLN A 311 16.13 -21.16 1.59
CA GLN A 311 16.85 -21.48 2.82
C GLN A 311 16.52 -20.46 3.93
N LEU A 312 16.38 -19.18 3.60
CA LEU A 312 15.92 -18.17 4.54
C LEU A 312 14.49 -18.45 5.03
N ALA A 313 13.56 -18.77 4.13
CA ALA A 313 12.19 -19.11 4.48
C ALA A 313 12.11 -20.32 5.43
N LYS A 314 12.94 -21.34 5.17
CA LYS A 314 13.07 -22.49 6.06
C LYS A 314 13.60 -22.10 7.45
N LYS A 315 14.64 -21.26 7.49
CA LYS A 315 15.17 -20.72 8.75
C LYS A 315 14.08 -19.99 9.52
N ILE A 316 13.36 -19.06 8.84
CA ILE A 316 12.26 -18.29 9.45
C ILE A 316 11.18 -19.22 10.01
N ALA A 317 10.80 -20.28 9.27
CA ALA A 317 9.81 -21.25 9.74
C ALA A 317 10.25 -21.98 11.01
N ILE A 318 11.52 -22.35 11.10
CA ILE A 318 12.08 -23.04 12.28
C ILE A 318 12.13 -22.09 13.49
N GLU A 319 12.57 -20.86 13.31
CA GLU A 319 12.68 -19.88 14.39
C GLU A 319 11.32 -19.29 14.83
N SER A 320 10.25 -19.57 14.08
CA SER A 320 8.87 -19.15 14.38
C SER A 320 8.01 -20.28 14.95
N ALA A 321 8.56 -21.49 15.18
CA ALA A 321 7.84 -22.67 15.67
C ALA A 321 7.76 -22.78 17.19
#